data_2384d5da22494536019668a23ef25b06
#
_entry.id   2384d5da22494536019668a23ef25b06
#
_cell.length_a   1.000
_cell.length_b   1.000
_cell.length_c   1.000
_cell.angle_alpha   90.00
_cell.angle_beta   90.00
_cell.angle_gamma   90.00
#
_symmetry.space_group_name_H-M   'P 1'
#
loop_
_entity.id
_entity.type
_entity.pdbx_description
1 polymer ?
#
loop_
_entity_poly.entity_id
_entity_poly.type
_entity_poly.pdbx_seq_one_letter_code
_entity_poly.pdbx_strand_id
1 'polypeptide(L)'
;LKSWESAAWSLAGVSGCLYAVRRSCYAKMAHDMIDDFVIAIEKELQGLRTVYEPEAVCGESANNRRRDEFRMRVRVIEQTMNALHRYGRLLDARQHWMFMFQIFCHKTLRYCIPLPLALAFIANFLALGADHFYQYAFIAQLLFYFAALVGWLGDRSDVKLGPFALPYYFVLVNAAAAVTFAKFMRGESHVVWEPLRDRPQTE
;
A
#
# COMPACT_ATOMS: atom_id res chain seq x y z
N LEU A 1 3.42 15.48 -4.84
CA LEU A 1 2.55 15.20 -3.69
C LEU A 1 3.32 15.40 -2.38
N LYS A 2 4.43 14.66 -2.14
CA LYS A 2 5.24 14.76 -0.90
C LYS A 2 5.68 16.20 -0.56
N SER A 3 6.06 17.00 -1.55
CA SER A 3 6.44 18.41 -1.35
C SER A 3 5.26 19.23 -0.81
N TRP A 4 4.05 18.97 -1.30
CA TRP A 4 2.84 19.67 -0.89
C TRP A 4 2.38 19.23 0.50
N GLU A 5 2.46 17.93 0.81
CA GLU A 5 2.19 17.41 2.16
C GLU A 5 3.14 18.01 3.18
N SER A 6 4.44 18.05 2.84
CA SER A 6 5.48 18.64 3.67
C SER A 6 5.29 20.15 3.88
N ALA A 7 4.78 20.87 2.87
CA ALA A 7 4.48 22.29 2.98
C ALA A 7 3.23 22.54 3.82
N ALA A 8 2.18 21.71 3.66
CA ALA A 8 0.92 21.86 4.39
C ALA A 8 1.04 21.48 5.86
N TRP A 9 1.71 20.35 6.16
CA TRP A 9 1.86 19.86 7.54
C TRP A 9 3.11 18.98 7.67
N SER A 10 2.94 17.68 7.77
CA SER A 10 3.97 16.67 7.97
C SER A 10 3.76 15.52 6.98
N LEU A 11 4.82 14.81 6.59
CA LEU A 11 4.65 13.62 5.76
C LEU A 11 3.98 12.50 6.56
N ALA A 12 3.00 11.84 5.96
CA ALA A 12 2.34 10.65 6.52
C ALA A 12 3.21 9.38 6.48
N GLY A 13 4.42 9.47 5.92
CA GLY A 13 5.41 8.40 5.86
C GLY A 13 6.67 8.86 5.15
N VAL A 14 7.82 8.32 5.55
CA VAL A 14 9.12 8.60 4.93
C VAL A 14 9.38 7.70 3.72
N SER A 15 10.51 7.88 3.05
CA SER A 15 10.93 6.96 2.00
C SER A 15 11.68 5.78 2.62
N GLY A 16 11.27 4.55 2.31
CA GLY A 16 11.94 3.36 2.84
C GLY A 16 13.41 3.22 2.42
N CYS A 17 13.80 3.83 1.27
CA CYS A 17 15.18 3.76 0.78
C CYS A 17 16.09 4.86 1.35
N LEU A 18 15.54 6.02 1.76
CA LEU A 18 16.35 7.10 2.33
C LEU A 18 15.52 7.99 3.24
N TYR A 19 15.89 8.05 4.50
CA TYR A 19 15.42 9.04 5.45
C TYR A 19 16.51 9.34 6.49
N ALA A 20 16.42 10.48 7.13
CA ALA A 20 17.30 10.86 8.24
C ALA A 20 16.45 11.28 9.44
N VAL A 21 16.85 10.82 10.62
CA VAL A 21 16.22 11.20 11.89
C VAL A 21 17.30 11.52 12.91
N ARG A 22 17.08 12.56 13.71
CA ARG A 22 18.00 12.92 14.79
C ARG A 22 18.07 11.76 15.81
N ARG A 23 19.28 11.31 16.16
CA ARG A 23 19.48 10.16 17.04
C ARG A 23 18.74 10.28 18.39
N SER A 24 18.69 11.48 18.97
CA SER A 24 17.97 11.75 20.21
C SER A 24 16.45 11.60 20.08
N CYS A 25 15.91 11.65 18.86
CA CYS A 25 14.48 11.51 18.57
C CYS A 25 14.13 10.11 18.08
N TYR A 26 15.10 9.24 17.84
CA TYR A 26 14.87 7.89 17.33
C TYR A 26 14.34 6.97 18.44
N ALA A 27 13.17 6.38 18.23
CA ALA A 27 12.60 5.36 19.11
C ALA A 27 12.81 3.96 18.53
N LYS A 28 13.09 2.98 19.39
CA LYS A 28 13.21 1.58 18.97
C LYS A 28 11.83 1.03 18.61
N MET A 29 11.68 0.58 17.39
CA MET A 29 10.41 0.06 16.86
C MET A 29 10.29 -1.45 17.04
N ALA A 30 9.06 -1.95 17.08
CA ALA A 30 8.79 -3.37 17.09
C ALA A 30 8.99 -3.98 15.69
N HIS A 31 9.38 -5.26 15.65
CA HIS A 31 9.74 -5.95 14.40
C HIS A 31 8.55 -6.27 13.48
N ASP A 32 7.33 -6.16 13.98
CA ASP A 32 6.08 -6.43 13.28
C ASP A 32 5.49 -5.22 12.55
N MET A 33 6.21 -4.11 12.53
CA MET A 33 5.77 -2.85 11.94
C MET A 33 6.74 -2.36 10.87
N ILE A 34 6.22 -1.55 9.95
CA ILE A 34 7.02 -0.93 8.89
C ILE A 34 7.62 0.39 9.41
N ASP A 35 8.94 0.49 9.38
CA ASP A 35 9.72 1.58 9.96
C ASP A 35 9.46 2.93 9.28
N ASP A 36 9.37 2.96 7.95
CA ASP A 36 9.13 4.18 7.17
C ASP A 36 7.81 4.88 7.51
N PHE A 37 6.83 4.13 7.97
CA PHE A 37 5.54 4.65 8.40
C PHE A 37 5.53 5.02 9.90
N VAL A 38 6.07 4.13 10.73
CA VAL A 38 6.07 4.33 12.20
C VAL A 38 6.91 5.52 12.60
N ILE A 39 8.05 5.76 11.94
CA ILE A 39 8.88 6.95 12.21
C ILE A 39 8.08 8.24 12.04
N ALA A 40 7.27 8.36 10.98
CA ALA A 40 6.47 9.57 10.77
C ALA A 40 5.46 9.78 11.90
N ILE A 41 4.79 8.72 12.36
CA ILE A 41 3.84 8.77 13.49
C ILE A 41 4.55 9.15 14.78
N GLU A 42 5.67 8.51 15.07
CA GLU A 42 6.46 8.77 16.28
C GLU A 42 6.93 10.24 16.35
N LYS A 43 7.29 10.83 15.20
CA LYS A 43 7.68 12.24 15.16
C LYS A 43 6.49 13.17 15.40
N GLU A 44 5.35 12.86 14.82
CA GLU A 44 4.10 13.60 15.07
C GLU A 44 3.71 13.55 16.55
N LEU A 45 3.79 12.38 17.20
CA LEU A 45 3.52 12.22 18.63
C LEU A 45 4.51 12.99 19.54
N GLN A 46 5.73 13.23 19.05
CA GLN A 46 6.74 14.05 19.74
C GLN A 46 6.56 15.56 19.47
N GLY A 47 5.53 15.97 18.71
CA GLY A 47 5.34 17.35 18.28
C GLY A 47 6.36 17.80 17.22
N LEU A 48 7.03 16.86 16.55
CA LEU A 48 8.01 17.11 15.50
C LEU A 48 7.38 16.88 14.13
N ARG A 49 7.91 17.56 13.11
CA ARG A 49 7.46 17.43 11.73
C ARG A 49 8.42 16.56 10.92
N THR A 50 7.84 15.72 10.08
CA THR A 50 8.57 15.01 9.01
C THR A 50 8.48 15.81 7.73
N VAL A 51 9.61 16.25 7.19
CA VAL A 51 9.69 17.11 6.01
C VAL A 51 10.30 16.38 4.83
N TYR A 52 9.90 16.76 3.62
CA TYR A 52 10.46 16.25 2.38
C TYR A 52 11.64 17.11 1.94
N GLU A 53 12.79 16.46 1.69
CA GLU A 53 13.98 17.10 1.13
C GLU A 53 14.16 16.66 -0.33
N PRO A 54 13.88 17.54 -1.32
CA PRO A 54 13.92 17.16 -2.72
C PRO A 54 15.34 16.90 -3.26
N GLU A 55 16.36 17.46 -2.61
CA GLU A 55 17.77 17.26 -3.00
C GLU A 55 18.32 15.91 -2.53
N ALA A 56 17.65 15.25 -1.58
CA ALA A 56 18.04 13.93 -1.10
C ALA A 56 17.56 12.85 -2.08
N VAL A 57 18.46 12.47 -2.99
CA VAL A 57 18.18 11.48 -4.05
C VAL A 57 18.81 10.15 -3.68
N CYS A 58 18.03 9.08 -3.75
CA CYS A 58 18.47 7.70 -3.57
C CYS A 58 18.13 6.87 -4.80
N GLY A 59 19.10 6.11 -5.31
CA GLY A 59 18.89 5.12 -6.36
C GLY A 59 18.70 3.74 -5.77
N GLU A 60 17.59 3.09 -6.08
CA GLU A 60 17.31 1.71 -5.69
C GLU A 60 17.12 0.85 -6.93
N SER A 61 17.75 -0.34 -6.95
CA SER A 61 17.56 -1.28 -8.03
C SER A 61 16.16 -1.89 -7.96
N ALA A 62 15.42 -1.83 -9.08
CA ALA A 62 14.11 -2.45 -9.15
C ALA A 62 14.21 -3.96 -8.96
N ASN A 63 13.40 -4.51 -8.06
CA ASN A 63 13.34 -5.94 -7.82
C ASN A 63 12.72 -6.64 -9.05
N ASN A 64 13.49 -7.46 -9.76
CA ASN A 64 13.06 -8.10 -11.01
C ASN A 64 12.16 -9.32 -10.81
N ARG A 65 11.95 -9.78 -9.58
CA ARG A 65 11.14 -10.98 -9.29
C ARG A 65 9.70 -10.62 -8.95
N ARG A 66 8.85 -10.63 -9.96
CA ARG A 66 7.43 -10.29 -9.85
C ARG A 66 6.62 -11.21 -8.93
N ARG A 67 7.01 -12.47 -8.76
CA ARG A 67 6.35 -13.41 -7.82
C ARG A 67 6.44 -12.95 -6.37
N ASP A 68 7.47 -12.20 -6.03
CA ASP A 68 7.69 -11.70 -4.69
C ASP A 68 6.91 -10.41 -4.41
N GLU A 69 6.42 -9.73 -5.48
CA GLU A 69 5.68 -8.47 -5.39
C GLU A 69 4.37 -8.62 -4.60
N PHE A 70 3.59 -9.66 -4.87
CA PHE A 70 2.35 -9.91 -4.13
C PHE A 70 2.61 -10.15 -2.64
N ARG A 71 3.60 -11.00 -2.32
CA ARG A 71 3.97 -11.27 -0.92
C ARG A 71 4.49 -10.02 -0.23
N MET A 72 5.30 -9.24 -0.93
CA MET A 72 5.80 -7.96 -0.43
C MET A 72 4.65 -7.00 -0.14
N ARG A 73 3.67 -6.87 -1.03
CA ARG A 73 2.48 -6.03 -0.84
C ARG A 73 1.65 -6.47 0.36
N VAL A 74 1.35 -7.77 0.47
CA VAL A 74 0.64 -8.32 1.64
C VAL A 74 1.36 -7.96 2.93
N ARG A 75 2.68 -8.19 3.00
CA ARG A 75 3.48 -7.85 4.18
C ARG A 75 3.44 -6.35 4.51
N VAL A 76 3.68 -5.49 3.52
CA VAL A 76 3.67 -4.02 3.73
C VAL A 76 2.31 -3.55 4.26
N ILE A 77 1.21 -4.07 3.72
CA ILE A 77 -0.14 -3.72 4.17
C ILE A 77 -0.36 -4.24 5.59
N GLU A 78 0.03 -5.48 5.90
CA GLU A 78 -0.11 -6.09 7.22
C GLU A 78 0.65 -5.29 8.29
N GLN A 79 1.92 -4.99 8.05
CA GLN A 79 2.75 -4.18 8.95
C GLN A 79 2.20 -2.76 9.12
N THR A 80 1.64 -2.17 8.06
CA THR A 80 0.98 -0.86 8.14
C THR A 80 -0.30 -0.93 8.98
N MET A 81 -1.11 -1.98 8.82
CA MET A 81 -2.34 -2.17 9.62
C MET A 81 -2.01 -2.39 11.10
N ASN A 82 -0.98 -3.17 11.41
CA ASN A 82 -0.49 -3.36 12.78
C ASN A 82 -0.05 -2.03 13.40
N ALA A 83 0.69 -1.22 12.64
CA ALA A 83 1.09 0.12 13.08
C ALA A 83 -0.12 1.02 13.31
N LEU A 84 -1.09 1.05 12.40
CA LEU A 84 -2.33 1.82 12.55
C LEU A 84 -3.13 1.39 13.77
N HIS A 85 -3.24 0.08 14.02
CA HIS A 85 -3.96 -0.43 15.19
C HIS A 85 -3.29 -0.02 16.51
N ARG A 86 -1.96 -0.09 16.56
CA ARG A 86 -1.18 0.23 17.76
C ARG A 86 -1.10 1.72 18.02
N TYR A 87 -0.78 2.52 17.01
CA TYR A 87 -0.55 3.97 17.15
C TYR A 87 -1.81 4.79 16.96
N GLY A 88 -2.83 4.29 16.27
CA GLY A 88 -4.08 5.01 16.06
C GLY A 88 -4.80 5.38 17.37
N ARG A 89 -4.59 4.58 18.43
CA ARG A 89 -5.11 4.87 19.78
C ARG A 89 -4.32 5.95 20.53
N LEU A 90 -3.09 6.22 20.11
CA LEU A 90 -2.21 7.22 20.72
C LEU A 90 -2.37 8.60 20.07
N LEU A 91 -2.86 8.63 18.83
CA LEU A 91 -3.13 9.86 18.09
C LEU A 91 -4.49 10.45 18.55
N ASP A 92 -4.44 11.53 19.32
CA ASP A 92 -5.66 12.29 19.62
C ASP A 92 -6.13 13.02 18.36
N ALA A 93 -7.35 12.70 17.91
CA ALA A 93 -7.96 13.30 16.73
C ALA A 93 -8.11 14.83 16.83
N ARG A 94 -8.14 15.40 18.04
CA ARG A 94 -8.23 16.85 18.24
C ARG A 94 -6.91 17.55 18.01
N GLN A 95 -5.79 16.91 18.39
CA GLN A 95 -4.45 17.49 18.27
C GLN A 95 -3.80 17.17 16.93
N HIS A 96 -4.07 15.98 16.39
CA HIS A 96 -3.40 15.42 15.18
C HIS A 96 -4.35 15.24 13.99
N TRP A 97 -5.46 16.01 13.92
CA TRP A 97 -6.53 15.80 12.93
C TRP A 97 -6.03 15.84 11.48
N MET A 98 -5.14 16.75 11.14
CA MET A 98 -4.58 16.89 9.79
C MET A 98 -3.73 15.67 9.42
N PHE A 99 -2.88 15.22 10.34
CA PHE A 99 -2.04 14.05 10.15
C PHE A 99 -2.87 12.77 10.05
N MET A 100 -3.89 12.62 10.90
CA MET A 100 -4.84 11.51 10.83
C MET A 100 -5.63 11.51 9.51
N PHE A 101 -6.05 12.67 9.02
CA PHE A 101 -6.70 12.81 7.74
C PHE A 101 -5.78 12.39 6.58
N GLN A 102 -4.51 12.80 6.60
CA GLN A 102 -3.50 12.35 5.64
C GLN A 102 -3.34 10.82 5.68
N ILE A 103 -3.16 10.23 6.86
CA ILE A 103 -3.08 8.77 7.02
C ILE A 103 -4.32 8.08 6.47
N PHE A 104 -5.50 8.58 6.82
CA PHE A 104 -6.76 8.03 6.34
C PHE A 104 -6.84 8.02 4.80
N CYS A 105 -6.56 9.16 4.16
CA CYS A 105 -6.60 9.27 2.70
C CYS A 105 -5.53 8.42 1.99
N HIS A 106 -4.30 8.40 2.53
CA HIS A 106 -3.16 7.76 1.85
C HIS A 106 -3.01 6.26 2.14
N LYS A 107 -3.47 5.80 3.28
CA LYS A 107 -3.30 4.41 3.72
C LYS A 107 -4.65 3.71 3.89
N THR A 108 -5.49 4.16 4.82
CA THR A 108 -6.72 3.46 5.18
C THR A 108 -7.69 3.36 4.01
N LEU A 109 -8.01 4.48 3.35
CA LEU A 109 -8.93 4.51 2.21
C LEU A 109 -8.44 3.62 1.07
N ARG A 110 -7.13 3.65 0.79
CA ARG A 110 -6.50 2.81 -0.24
C ARG A 110 -6.67 1.31 0.05
N TYR A 111 -6.58 0.89 1.31
CA TYR A 111 -6.73 -0.52 1.67
C TYR A 111 -8.19 -0.97 1.71
N CYS A 112 -9.13 -0.03 1.80
CA CYS A 112 -10.56 -0.30 1.71
C CYS A 112 -11.08 -0.40 0.27
N ILE A 113 -10.32 -0.01 -0.77
CA ILE A 113 -10.76 -0.02 -2.19
C ILE A 113 -11.32 -1.38 -2.65
N PRO A 114 -10.85 -2.56 -2.24
CA PRO A 114 -11.43 -3.83 -2.65
C PRO A 114 -12.93 -3.95 -2.37
N LEU A 115 -13.42 -3.35 -1.28
CA LEU A 115 -14.83 -3.40 -0.91
C LEU A 115 -15.74 -2.64 -1.90
N PRO A 116 -15.55 -1.34 -2.17
CA PRO A 116 -16.35 -0.65 -3.18
C PRO A 116 -16.18 -1.23 -4.59
N LEU A 117 -15.03 -1.82 -4.95
CA LEU A 117 -14.87 -2.53 -6.23
C LEU A 117 -15.78 -3.76 -6.32
N ALA A 118 -15.84 -4.56 -5.26
CA ALA A 118 -16.73 -5.71 -5.19
C ALA A 118 -18.21 -5.28 -5.22
N LEU A 119 -18.57 -4.25 -4.46
CA LEU A 119 -19.91 -3.69 -4.45
C LEU A 119 -20.32 -3.12 -5.84
N ALA A 120 -19.41 -2.40 -6.49
CA ALA A 120 -19.66 -1.88 -7.84
C ALA A 120 -19.86 -3.00 -8.87
N PHE A 121 -19.08 -4.09 -8.77
CA PHE A 121 -19.24 -5.25 -9.64
C PHE A 121 -20.61 -5.91 -9.44
N ILE A 122 -21.00 -6.15 -8.19
CA ILE A 122 -22.30 -6.74 -7.84
C ILE A 122 -23.46 -5.81 -8.27
N ALA A 123 -23.36 -4.52 -7.99
CA ALA A 123 -24.37 -3.54 -8.34
C ALA A 123 -24.58 -3.46 -9.86
N ASN A 124 -23.50 -3.41 -10.66
CA ASN A 124 -23.61 -3.43 -12.11
C ASN A 124 -24.23 -4.72 -12.65
N PHE A 125 -23.89 -5.86 -12.05
CA PHE A 125 -24.50 -7.15 -12.41
C PHE A 125 -26.01 -7.16 -12.15
N LEU A 126 -26.43 -6.67 -10.99
CA LEU A 126 -27.86 -6.59 -10.63
C LEU A 126 -28.64 -5.57 -11.46
N ALA A 127 -27.97 -4.54 -11.96
CA ALA A 127 -28.58 -3.47 -12.76
C ALA A 127 -28.57 -3.77 -14.27
N LEU A 128 -28.14 -4.95 -14.75
CA LEU A 128 -28.05 -5.30 -16.17
C LEU A 128 -29.39 -5.13 -16.95
N GLY A 129 -30.51 -5.30 -16.28
CA GLY A 129 -31.85 -5.15 -16.88
C GLY A 129 -32.41 -3.73 -16.80
N ALA A 130 -31.75 -2.79 -16.13
CA ALA A 130 -32.30 -1.45 -15.87
C ALA A 130 -32.02 -0.49 -17.03
N ASP A 131 -30.81 -0.46 -17.56
CA ASP A 131 -30.41 0.43 -18.65
C ASP A 131 -29.17 -0.09 -19.37
N HIS A 132 -29.03 0.28 -20.66
CA HIS A 132 -27.86 -0.06 -21.48
C HIS A 132 -26.54 0.46 -20.92
N PHE A 133 -26.56 1.56 -20.17
CA PHE A 133 -25.37 2.08 -19.48
C PHE A 133 -24.72 1.03 -18.57
N TYR A 134 -25.53 0.35 -17.75
CA TYR A 134 -25.02 -0.71 -16.85
C TYR A 134 -24.50 -1.92 -17.61
N GLN A 135 -25.08 -2.25 -18.76
CA GLN A 135 -24.58 -3.32 -19.64
C GLN A 135 -23.18 -2.98 -20.16
N TYR A 136 -22.99 -1.76 -20.68
CA TYR A 136 -21.66 -1.31 -21.13
C TYR A 136 -20.65 -1.22 -19.99
N ALA A 137 -21.06 -0.70 -18.84
CA ALA A 137 -20.21 -0.62 -17.64
C ALA A 137 -19.76 -2.02 -17.19
N PHE A 138 -20.66 -3.00 -17.19
CA PHE A 138 -20.34 -4.38 -16.82
C PHE A 138 -19.41 -5.04 -17.83
N ILE A 139 -19.65 -4.85 -19.13
CA ILE A 139 -18.74 -5.34 -20.18
C ILE A 139 -17.34 -4.73 -20.01
N ALA A 140 -17.25 -3.44 -19.77
CA ALA A 140 -15.97 -2.76 -19.53
C ALA A 140 -15.24 -3.33 -18.29
N GLN A 141 -15.96 -3.62 -17.21
CA GLN A 141 -15.39 -4.30 -16.03
C GLN A 141 -14.88 -5.71 -16.35
N LEU A 142 -15.66 -6.50 -17.11
CA LEU A 142 -15.24 -7.84 -17.52
C LEU A 142 -13.98 -7.78 -18.39
N LEU A 143 -13.93 -6.87 -19.36
CA LEU A 143 -12.75 -6.66 -20.21
C LEU A 143 -11.53 -6.24 -19.38
N PHE A 144 -11.72 -5.39 -18.39
CA PHE A 144 -10.64 -4.97 -17.48
C PHE A 144 -10.09 -6.15 -16.66
N TYR A 145 -10.97 -6.97 -16.07
CA TYR A 145 -10.53 -8.14 -15.31
C TYR A 145 -9.95 -9.24 -16.21
N PHE A 146 -10.46 -9.38 -17.43
CA PHE A 146 -9.88 -10.27 -18.43
C PHE A 146 -8.45 -9.81 -18.83
N ALA A 147 -8.27 -8.51 -19.06
CA ALA A 147 -6.94 -7.95 -19.31
C ALA A 147 -5.96 -8.19 -18.14
N ALA A 148 -6.47 -8.08 -16.89
CA ALA A 148 -5.67 -8.42 -15.72
C ALA A 148 -5.29 -9.91 -15.66
N LEU A 149 -6.20 -10.80 -16.05
CA LEU A 149 -5.93 -12.25 -16.14
C LEU A 149 -4.87 -12.55 -17.21
N VAL A 150 -4.96 -11.93 -18.37
CA VAL A 150 -3.94 -12.04 -19.44
C VAL A 150 -2.59 -11.53 -18.92
N GLY A 151 -2.57 -10.40 -18.21
CA GLY A 151 -1.37 -9.87 -17.57
C GLY A 151 -0.77 -10.86 -16.55
N TRP A 152 -1.60 -11.49 -15.72
CA TRP A 152 -1.15 -12.52 -14.78
C TRP A 152 -0.55 -13.74 -15.45
N LEU A 153 -1.17 -14.22 -16.52
CA LEU A 153 -0.65 -15.36 -17.32
C LEU A 153 0.68 -14.99 -17.98
N GLY A 154 0.79 -13.79 -18.54
CA GLY A 154 2.03 -13.29 -19.14
C GLY A 154 3.16 -13.15 -18.11
N ASP A 155 2.84 -12.67 -16.90
CA ASP A 155 3.79 -12.58 -15.78
C ASP A 155 4.33 -13.97 -15.38
N ARG A 156 3.46 -14.95 -15.37
CA ARG A 156 3.82 -16.34 -15.03
C ARG A 156 4.72 -17.00 -16.08
N SER A 157 4.65 -16.53 -17.31
CA SER A 157 5.41 -17.03 -18.46
C SER A 157 6.64 -16.17 -18.81
N ASP A 158 7.02 -15.21 -17.93
CA ASP A 158 8.13 -14.25 -18.13
C ASP A 158 8.00 -13.41 -19.42
N VAL A 159 6.79 -13.20 -19.91
CA VAL A 159 6.51 -12.38 -21.09
C VAL A 159 6.34 -10.92 -20.68
N LYS A 160 6.78 -9.98 -21.52
CA LYS A 160 6.54 -8.54 -21.31
C LYS A 160 5.05 -8.24 -21.34
N LEU A 161 4.52 -7.68 -20.26
CA LEU A 161 3.08 -7.44 -20.06
C LEU A 161 2.50 -6.33 -20.95
N GLY A 162 3.34 -5.38 -21.42
CA GLY A 162 2.87 -4.26 -22.23
C GLY A 162 1.67 -3.55 -21.58
N PRO A 163 0.56 -3.32 -22.34
CA PRO A 163 -0.62 -2.63 -21.84
C PRO A 163 -1.38 -3.39 -20.73
N PHE A 164 -1.19 -4.71 -20.64
CA PHE A 164 -1.82 -5.55 -19.62
C PHE A 164 -1.20 -5.41 -18.22
N ALA A 165 -0.04 -4.75 -18.12
CA ALA A 165 0.63 -4.52 -16.85
C ALA A 165 -0.24 -3.71 -15.88
N LEU A 166 -0.90 -2.64 -16.35
CA LEU A 166 -1.68 -1.75 -15.51
C LEU A 166 -2.91 -2.44 -14.90
N PRO A 167 -3.80 -3.12 -15.65
CA PRO A 167 -4.89 -3.90 -15.07
C PRO A 167 -4.39 -5.00 -14.11
N TYR A 168 -3.33 -5.70 -14.48
CA TYR A 168 -2.74 -6.76 -13.64
C TYR A 168 -2.27 -6.20 -12.28
N TYR A 169 -1.44 -5.15 -12.27
CA TYR A 169 -0.96 -4.56 -11.03
C TYR A 169 -2.09 -3.96 -10.19
N PHE A 170 -3.09 -3.37 -10.81
CA PHE A 170 -4.26 -2.87 -10.10
C PHE A 170 -4.98 -3.99 -9.35
N VAL A 171 -5.28 -5.11 -10.01
CA VAL A 171 -5.94 -6.26 -9.40
C VAL A 171 -5.04 -6.90 -8.34
N LEU A 172 -3.74 -7.04 -8.60
CA LEU A 172 -2.76 -7.62 -7.68
C LEU A 172 -2.72 -6.85 -6.35
N VAL A 173 -2.62 -5.51 -6.39
CA VAL A 173 -2.56 -4.68 -5.18
C VAL A 173 -3.86 -4.74 -4.40
N ASN A 174 -5.02 -4.73 -5.08
CA ASN A 174 -6.33 -4.83 -4.44
C ASN A 174 -6.57 -6.24 -3.86
N ALA A 175 -6.12 -7.29 -4.54
CA ALA A 175 -6.17 -8.65 -4.01
C ALA A 175 -5.28 -8.80 -2.76
N ALA A 176 -4.07 -8.22 -2.77
CA ALA A 176 -3.21 -8.20 -1.59
C ALA A 176 -3.88 -7.49 -0.40
N ALA A 177 -4.54 -6.35 -0.65
CA ALA A 177 -5.28 -5.62 0.38
C ALA A 177 -6.46 -6.45 0.94
N ALA A 178 -7.25 -7.09 0.07
CA ALA A 178 -8.36 -7.94 0.48
C ALA A 178 -7.90 -9.15 1.32
N VAL A 179 -6.83 -9.83 0.88
CA VAL A 179 -6.25 -10.95 1.62
C VAL A 179 -5.73 -10.50 2.99
N THR A 180 -5.02 -9.39 3.04
CA THR A 180 -4.50 -8.85 4.31
C THR A 180 -5.63 -8.46 5.26
N PHE A 181 -6.68 -7.81 4.75
CA PHE A 181 -7.84 -7.46 5.55
C PHE A 181 -8.54 -8.70 6.11
N ALA A 182 -8.71 -9.74 5.29
CA ALA A 182 -9.29 -11.00 5.75
C ALA A 182 -8.46 -11.69 6.84
N LYS A 183 -7.12 -11.68 6.72
CA LYS A 183 -6.21 -12.17 7.76
C LYS A 183 -6.31 -11.37 9.04
N PHE A 184 -6.29 -10.05 8.92
CA PHE A 184 -6.42 -9.15 10.07
C PHE A 184 -7.72 -9.40 10.86
N MET A 185 -8.85 -9.57 10.16
CA MET A 185 -10.14 -9.92 10.78
C MET A 185 -10.13 -11.28 11.49
N ARG A 186 -9.27 -12.21 11.06
CA ARG A 186 -9.08 -13.52 11.72
C ARG A 186 -8.07 -13.49 12.86
N GLY A 187 -7.41 -12.36 13.11
CA GLY A 187 -6.36 -12.23 14.11
C GLY A 187 -5.05 -12.94 13.74
N GLU A 188 -4.88 -13.29 12.45
CA GLU A 188 -3.65 -13.90 11.95
C GLU A 188 -2.61 -12.80 11.69
N SER A 189 -1.50 -12.82 12.43
CA SER A 189 -0.36 -11.92 12.22
C SER A 189 0.89 -12.74 11.92
N HIS A 190 1.49 -12.53 10.76
CA HIS A 190 2.74 -13.18 10.38
C HIS A 190 3.90 -12.20 10.57
N VAL A 191 4.68 -12.41 11.62
CA VAL A 191 5.74 -11.50 12.11
C VAL A 191 7.13 -11.92 11.63
N VAL A 192 7.30 -12.65 10.56
CA VAL A 192 8.64 -13.05 10.13
C VAL A 192 9.11 -12.19 8.94
N TRP A 193 10.06 -11.30 9.24
CA TRP A 193 10.82 -10.61 8.22
C TRP A 193 11.95 -11.52 7.71
N GLU A 194 11.79 -12.13 6.55
CA GLU A 194 12.88 -12.74 5.80
C GLU A 194 13.33 -11.75 4.72
N PRO A 195 14.56 -11.21 4.81
CA PRO A 195 15.07 -10.37 3.74
C PRO A 195 15.22 -11.22 2.48
N LEU A 196 14.58 -10.81 1.40
CA LEU A 196 14.85 -11.36 0.07
C LEU A 196 16.26 -10.91 -0.35
N ARG A 197 17.28 -11.59 0.17
CA ARG A 197 18.65 -11.39 -0.30
C ARG A 197 18.80 -12.09 -1.63
N ASP A 198 19.13 -11.33 -2.67
CA ASP A 198 19.70 -11.92 -3.88
C ASP A 198 20.89 -12.77 -3.44
N ARG A 199 20.81 -14.09 -3.70
CA ARG A 199 22.02 -14.93 -3.58
C ARG A 199 23.03 -14.33 -4.54
N PRO A 200 24.28 -14.03 -4.10
CA PRO A 200 25.31 -13.64 -5.04
C PRO A 200 25.36 -14.72 -6.11
N GLN A 201 25.25 -14.30 -7.38
CA GLN A 201 25.55 -15.19 -8.49
C GLN A 201 27.03 -15.53 -8.32
N THR A 202 27.29 -16.73 -7.84
CA THR A 202 28.62 -17.32 -7.92
C THR A 202 28.94 -17.50 -9.39
N GLU A 203 29.86 -16.65 -9.88
CA GLU A 203 30.56 -16.84 -11.14
C GLU A 203 31.28 -18.18 -11.19
#